data_2911fac87687d2b55ed2e29044d7c2f9
#
_entry.id   2911fac87687d2b55ed2e29044d7c2f9
#
_cell.length_a   1.000
_cell.length_b   1.000
_cell.length_c   1.000
_cell.angle_alpha   90.00
_cell.angle_beta   90.00
_cell.angle_gamma   90.00
#
_symmetry.space_group_name_H-M   'P 1'
#
loop_
_entity.id
_entity.type
_entity.pdbx_description
1 polymer ?
#
loop_
_entity_poly.entity_id
_entity_poly.type
_entity_poly.pdbx_seq_one_letter_code
_entity_poly.pdbx_strand_id
1 'polypeptide(L)'
;YMFHGALVSFVERRVIYMINWLENWYSSQCDGSWEHFYGIKIETLDNPGWAVEIDLCETELINKPFVEIDRDISDNDWLSCRLQNNKFEGFGDASKLYEILEIFRKWVESETSK
;
A
#
# COMPACT_ATOMS: atom_id res chain seq x y z
N TYR A 1 20.61 10.92 -20.75
CA TYR A 1 20.00 11.58 -19.62
C TYR A 1 20.59 11.16 -18.27
N MET A 2 20.73 12.05 -17.39
CA MET A 2 21.26 11.75 -16.07
C MET A 2 20.92 12.87 -15.12
N PHE A 3 21.06 12.61 -13.84
CA PHE A 3 20.74 13.60 -12.82
C PHE A 3 21.81 14.65 -12.66
N HIS A 4 23.02 14.43 -13.15
CA HIS A 4 24.10 15.38 -12.97
C HIS A 4 24.36 15.71 -11.50
N GLY A 5 24.17 14.75 -10.63
CA GLY A 5 24.31 15.00 -9.22
C GLY A 5 23.21 15.85 -8.64
N ALA A 6 22.11 16.02 -9.36
CA ALA A 6 21.01 16.82 -8.88
C ALA A 6 20.47 16.28 -7.57
N LEU A 7 19.95 17.19 -6.74
CA LEU A 7 19.34 16.81 -5.49
C LEU A 7 18.00 16.17 -5.77
N VAL A 8 17.77 15.02 -5.16
CA VAL A 8 16.45 14.40 -5.18
C VAL A 8 15.56 15.21 -4.25
N SER A 9 14.40 15.64 -4.72
CA SER A 9 13.49 16.43 -3.91
C SER A 9 13.02 15.61 -2.72
N PHE A 10 12.51 16.31 -1.69
CA PHE A 10 11.98 15.65 -0.51
C PHE A 10 10.83 14.71 -0.87
N VAL A 11 9.95 15.14 -1.80
CA VAL A 11 8.83 14.33 -2.25
C VAL A 11 9.33 13.10 -2.99
N GLU A 12 10.31 13.25 -3.88
CA GLU A 12 10.86 12.13 -4.61
C GLU A 12 11.50 11.10 -3.67
N ARG A 13 12.19 11.55 -2.63
CA ARG A 13 12.76 10.64 -1.64
C ARG A 13 11.69 9.83 -0.94
N ARG A 14 10.57 10.45 -0.60
CA ARG A 14 9.48 9.76 0.07
C ARG A 14 8.87 8.69 -0.84
N VAL A 15 8.69 8.99 -2.12
CA VAL A 15 8.16 8.02 -3.07
C VAL A 15 9.13 6.87 -3.25
N ILE A 16 10.42 7.15 -3.41
CA ILE A 16 11.44 6.11 -3.56
C ILE A 16 11.47 5.23 -2.31
N TYR A 17 11.44 5.85 -1.13
CA TYR A 17 11.41 5.09 0.12
C TYR A 17 10.20 4.17 0.18
N MET A 18 9.03 4.68 -0.22
CA MET A 18 7.79 3.91 -0.18
C MET A 18 7.87 2.68 -1.09
N ILE A 19 8.36 2.88 -2.32
CA ILE A 19 8.45 1.78 -3.27
C ILE A 19 9.47 0.74 -2.80
N ASN A 20 10.63 1.20 -2.33
CA ASN A 20 11.64 0.28 -1.80
C ASN A 20 11.10 -0.48 -0.59
N TRP A 21 10.36 0.20 0.28
CA TRP A 21 9.77 -0.45 1.44
C TRP A 21 8.80 -1.55 1.01
N LEU A 22 7.95 -1.24 0.05
CA LEU A 22 6.94 -2.18 -0.41
C LEU A 22 7.58 -3.41 -1.06
N GLU A 23 8.61 -3.18 -1.88
CA GLU A 23 9.36 -4.28 -2.50
C GLU A 23 9.98 -5.18 -1.43
N ASN A 24 10.56 -4.57 -0.40
CA ASN A 24 11.18 -5.33 0.67
C ASN A 24 10.15 -6.10 1.49
N TRP A 25 9.01 -5.48 1.77
CA TRP A 25 7.95 -6.17 2.49
C TRP A 25 7.46 -7.38 1.70
N TYR A 26 7.18 -7.18 0.42
CA TYR A 26 6.74 -8.28 -0.44
C TYR A 26 7.77 -9.40 -0.47
N SER A 27 9.03 -9.05 -0.69
CA SER A 27 10.11 -10.05 -0.75
C SER A 27 10.22 -10.82 0.56
N SER A 28 9.98 -10.18 1.68
CA SER A 28 10.07 -10.85 2.98
C SER A 28 8.95 -11.85 3.20
N GLN A 29 7.85 -11.76 2.45
CA GLN A 29 6.77 -12.73 2.53
C GLN A 29 7.06 -13.94 1.64
N CYS A 30 7.86 -13.78 0.60
CA CYS A 30 8.13 -14.84 -0.37
C CYS A 30 9.01 -15.91 0.26
N ASP A 31 8.53 -17.14 0.29
CA ASP A 31 9.24 -18.27 0.91
C ASP A 31 9.19 -19.52 0.06
N GLY A 32 8.82 -19.39 -1.22
CA GLY A 32 8.67 -20.51 -2.13
C GLY A 32 7.25 -21.08 -2.17
N SER A 33 6.38 -20.57 -1.32
CA SER A 33 4.99 -20.99 -1.25
C SER A 33 4.03 -19.79 -1.26
N TRP A 34 4.27 -18.83 -0.38
CA TRP A 34 3.37 -17.69 -0.23
C TRP A 34 3.11 -16.98 -1.55
N GLU A 35 4.14 -16.74 -2.34
CA GLU A 35 4.03 -16.01 -3.59
C GLU A 35 3.22 -16.76 -4.66
N HIS A 36 2.98 -18.05 -4.47
CA HIS A 36 2.16 -18.83 -5.41
C HIS A 36 0.67 -18.68 -5.16
N PHE A 37 0.27 -18.28 -3.96
CA PHE A 37 -1.14 -18.22 -3.58
C PHE A 37 -1.59 -16.81 -3.20
N TYR A 38 -0.66 -15.92 -2.84
CA TYR A 38 -0.94 -14.62 -2.30
C TYR A 38 -0.07 -13.57 -2.97
N GLY A 39 -0.38 -12.31 -2.74
CA GLY A 39 0.42 -11.25 -3.32
C GLY A 39 -0.20 -9.88 -3.14
N ILE A 40 0.27 -8.96 -3.96
CA ILE A 40 -0.17 -7.59 -4.00
C ILE A 40 -0.79 -7.34 -5.37
N LYS A 41 -1.96 -6.73 -5.39
CA LYS A 41 -2.63 -6.38 -6.63
C LYS A 41 -2.94 -4.90 -6.63
N ILE A 42 -2.50 -4.21 -7.67
CA ILE A 42 -2.77 -2.80 -7.86
C ILE A 42 -3.42 -2.65 -9.23
N GLU A 43 -4.60 -2.06 -9.28
CA GLU A 43 -5.29 -1.85 -10.54
C GLU A 43 -6.04 -0.54 -10.53
N THR A 44 -6.45 -0.10 -11.69
CA THR A 44 -7.22 1.13 -11.81
C THR A 44 -8.70 0.83 -11.89
N LEU A 45 -9.48 1.84 -11.55
CA LEU A 45 -10.93 1.79 -11.63
C LEU A 45 -11.40 2.70 -12.75
N ASP A 46 -12.53 2.40 -13.33
CA ASP A 46 -13.02 3.18 -14.48
C ASP A 46 -13.81 4.43 -14.09
N ASN A 47 -14.03 4.66 -12.79
CA ASN A 47 -14.79 5.83 -12.32
C ASN A 47 -14.03 7.14 -12.14
N PRO A 48 -12.75 7.40 -12.38
CA PRO A 48 -11.51 6.65 -12.31
C PRO A 48 -10.94 6.55 -10.88
N GLY A 49 -9.91 5.72 -10.69
CA GLY A 49 -9.33 5.59 -9.36
C GLY A 49 -8.36 4.43 -9.28
N TRP A 50 -8.00 4.07 -8.06
CA TRP A 50 -7.08 2.97 -7.77
C TRP A 50 -7.71 1.99 -6.80
N ALA A 51 -7.39 0.72 -6.99
CA ALA A 51 -7.74 -0.34 -6.05
C ALA A 51 -6.46 -1.10 -5.72
N VAL A 52 -6.20 -1.28 -4.42
CA VAL A 52 -5.03 -2.00 -3.92
C VAL A 52 -5.53 -3.11 -3.03
N GLU A 53 -5.08 -4.35 -3.31
CA GLU A 53 -5.37 -5.50 -2.47
C GLU A 53 -4.07 -6.15 -2.06
N ILE A 54 -3.88 -6.37 -0.77
CA ILE A 54 -2.66 -7.00 -0.27
C ILE A 54 -3.09 -8.14 0.63
N ASP A 55 -2.69 -9.35 0.28
CA ASP A 55 -3.04 -10.54 1.06
C ASP A 55 -2.29 -10.54 2.38
N LEU A 56 -3.02 -10.85 3.46
CA LEU A 56 -2.45 -10.92 4.80
C LEU A 56 -2.35 -12.34 5.32
N CYS A 57 -2.90 -13.32 4.59
CA CYS A 57 -2.81 -14.72 4.98
C CYS A 57 -1.36 -15.13 5.09
N GLU A 58 -1.03 -15.85 6.17
CA GLU A 58 0.32 -16.36 6.42
C GLU A 58 1.37 -15.27 6.49
N THR A 59 0.96 -14.07 6.93
CA THR A 59 1.88 -13.00 7.28
C THR A 59 1.72 -12.66 8.75
N GLU A 60 2.65 -11.88 9.27
CA GLU A 60 2.58 -11.42 10.66
C GLU A 60 1.40 -10.48 10.92
N LEU A 61 0.73 -10.05 9.86
CA LEU A 61 -0.38 -9.09 9.98
C LEU A 61 -1.74 -9.76 10.13
N ILE A 62 -1.81 -11.08 9.96
CA ILE A 62 -3.09 -11.76 10.10
C ILE A 62 -3.61 -11.56 11.52
N ASN A 63 -4.88 -11.21 11.64
CA ASN A 63 -5.54 -10.93 12.93
C ASN A 63 -5.06 -9.68 13.66
N LYS A 64 -4.26 -8.83 13.03
CA LYS A 64 -3.88 -7.55 13.63
C LYS A 64 -5.00 -6.53 13.39
N PRO A 65 -5.25 -5.64 14.36
CA PRO A 65 -6.32 -4.65 14.21
C PRO A 65 -5.93 -3.55 13.23
N PHE A 66 -6.92 -3.03 12.53
CA PHE A 66 -6.74 -1.91 11.61
C PHE A 66 -7.94 -0.98 11.76
N VAL A 67 -7.69 0.31 11.94
CA VAL A 67 -8.76 1.30 12.04
C VAL A 67 -9.16 1.69 10.62
N GLU A 68 -10.39 1.35 10.25
CA GLU A 68 -10.91 1.62 8.91
C GLU A 68 -10.92 3.12 8.62
N ILE A 69 -10.56 3.47 7.41
CA ILE A 69 -10.53 4.86 6.95
C ILE A 69 -11.56 5.01 5.84
N ASP A 70 -12.40 6.03 5.94
CA ASP A 70 -13.41 6.30 4.93
C ASP A 70 -13.57 7.81 4.78
N ARG A 71 -12.99 8.36 3.73
CA ARG A 71 -13.04 9.80 3.43
C ARG A 71 -13.71 9.99 2.09
N ASP A 72 -14.78 10.76 2.08
CA ASP A 72 -15.53 11.03 0.85
C ASP A 72 -15.83 12.53 0.80
N ILE A 73 -14.87 13.28 0.31
CA ILE A 73 -14.94 14.74 0.26
C ILE A 73 -15.61 15.20 -1.02
N SER A 74 -15.22 14.62 -2.16
CA SER A 74 -15.82 14.94 -3.45
C SER A 74 -15.54 13.80 -4.42
N ASP A 75 -16.08 13.89 -5.63
CA ASP A 75 -15.85 12.87 -6.67
C ASP A 75 -14.38 12.76 -7.02
N ASN A 76 -13.58 13.80 -6.79
CA ASN A 76 -12.15 13.80 -7.12
C ASN A 76 -11.27 13.75 -5.87
N ASP A 77 -11.86 13.54 -4.69
CA ASP A 77 -11.10 13.53 -3.44
C ASP A 77 -11.76 12.55 -2.47
N TRP A 78 -11.39 11.28 -2.57
CA TRP A 78 -11.94 10.25 -1.71
C TRP A 78 -10.93 9.12 -1.53
N LEU A 79 -11.06 8.42 -0.41
CA LEU A 79 -10.17 7.30 -0.08
C LEU A 79 -10.85 6.42 0.95
N SER A 80 -10.70 5.11 0.79
CA SER A 80 -11.24 4.13 1.72
C SER A 80 -10.24 3.00 1.90
N CYS A 81 -9.92 2.67 3.15
CA CYS A 81 -9.02 1.56 3.46
C CYS A 81 -9.64 0.72 4.56
N ARG A 82 -9.59 -0.58 4.39
CA ARG A 82 -10.19 -1.51 5.35
C ARG A 82 -9.51 -2.88 5.26
N LEU A 83 -9.74 -3.71 6.27
CA LEU A 83 -9.41 -5.12 6.18
C LEU A 83 -10.67 -5.90 5.89
N GLN A 84 -10.62 -6.77 4.91
CA GLN A 84 -11.74 -7.63 4.56
C GLN A 84 -11.24 -8.88 3.87
N ASN A 85 -11.80 -10.03 4.23
CA ASN A 85 -11.42 -11.31 3.61
C ASN A 85 -9.92 -11.60 3.74
N ASN A 86 -9.34 -11.28 4.88
CA ASN A 86 -7.91 -11.46 5.17
C ASN A 86 -7.02 -10.67 4.22
N LYS A 87 -7.49 -9.52 3.77
CA LYS A 87 -6.74 -8.62 2.89
C LYS A 87 -6.82 -7.20 3.39
N PHE A 88 -5.77 -6.43 3.11
CA PHE A 88 -5.84 -4.99 3.17
C PHE A 88 -6.42 -4.53 1.84
N GLU A 89 -7.50 -3.77 1.89
CA GLU A 89 -8.13 -3.24 0.69
C GLU A 89 -8.12 -1.73 0.76
N GLY A 90 -7.49 -1.10 -0.24
CA GLY A 90 -7.46 0.35 -0.33
C GLY A 90 -8.04 0.79 -1.67
N PHE A 91 -8.92 1.79 -1.61
CA PHE A 91 -9.55 2.36 -2.80
C PHE A 91 -9.41 3.87 -2.72
N GLY A 92 -9.24 4.52 -3.85
CA GLY A 92 -9.15 5.97 -3.85
C GLY A 92 -9.28 6.55 -5.24
N ASP A 93 -9.43 7.87 -5.28
CA ASP A 93 -9.48 8.57 -6.56
C ASP A 93 -8.12 8.47 -7.27
N ALA A 94 -8.05 9.04 -8.47
CA ALA A 94 -6.88 8.90 -9.33
C ALA A 94 -5.58 9.43 -8.72
N SER A 95 -5.64 10.23 -7.66
CA SER A 95 -4.46 10.82 -7.04
C SER A 95 -4.04 10.14 -5.73
N LYS A 96 -4.66 9.03 -5.36
CA LYS A 96 -4.52 8.49 -4.00
C LYS A 96 -3.63 7.26 -3.87
N LEU A 97 -3.01 6.79 -4.96
CA LEU A 97 -2.22 5.56 -4.86
C LEU A 97 -1.12 5.64 -3.81
N TYR A 98 -0.36 6.72 -3.81
CA TYR A 98 0.71 6.88 -2.84
C TYR A 98 0.18 6.83 -1.42
N GLU A 99 -0.91 7.55 -1.14
CA GLU A 99 -1.46 7.61 0.21
C GLU A 99 -1.98 6.25 0.67
N ILE A 100 -2.60 5.49 -0.23
CA ILE A 100 -3.07 4.14 0.10
C ILE A 100 -1.88 3.28 0.54
N LEU A 101 -0.80 3.31 -0.24
CA LEU A 101 0.38 2.50 0.10
C LEU A 101 1.04 2.99 1.38
N GLU A 102 1.02 4.29 1.63
CA GLU A 102 1.60 4.85 2.86
C GLU A 102 0.79 4.44 4.08
N ILE A 103 -0.53 4.38 3.95
CA ILE A 103 -1.40 3.91 5.03
C ILE A 103 -1.05 2.46 5.37
N PHE A 104 -0.87 1.62 4.35
CA PHE A 104 -0.48 0.23 4.57
C PHE A 104 0.88 0.15 5.29
N ARG A 105 1.86 0.89 4.80
CA ARG A 105 3.21 0.87 5.40
C ARG A 105 3.18 1.29 6.87
N LYS A 106 2.49 2.40 7.15
CA LYS A 106 2.44 2.90 8.54
C LYS A 106 1.76 1.90 9.46
N TRP A 107 0.73 1.24 8.98
CA TRP A 107 0.06 0.22 9.76
C TRP A 107 0.98 -0.96 10.03
N VAL A 108 1.65 -1.47 8.99
CA VAL A 108 2.59 -2.58 9.15
C VAL A 108 3.66 -2.22 10.18
N GLU A 109 4.25 -1.04 10.05
CA GLU A 109 5.32 -0.63 10.95
C GLU A 109 4.82 -0.50 12.38
N SER A 110 3.61 0.00 12.57
CA SER A 110 3.06 0.13 13.92
C SER A 110 2.74 -1.22 14.54
N GLU A 111 2.31 -2.20 13.75
CA GLU A 111 1.94 -3.51 14.29
C GLU A 111 3.13 -4.43 14.47
N THR A 112 4.21 -4.23 13.72
CA THR A 112 5.36 -5.12 13.79
C THR A 112 6.50 -4.57 14.65
N SER A 113 6.41 -3.32 15.09
CA SER A 113 7.44 -2.72 15.95
C SER A 113 7.07 -2.79 17.44
N LYS A 114 5.98 -3.42 17.78
CA LYS A 114 5.52 -3.56 19.16
C LYS A 114 6.35 -4.60 19.93
#